data_0980ef412cffa42de0d51d1e73a68a2e
#
_entry.id   0980ef412cffa42de0d51d1e73a68a2e
#
_cell.length_a   1.000
_cell.length_b   1.000
_cell.length_c   1.000
_cell.angle_alpha   90.00
_cell.angle_beta   90.00
_cell.angle_gamma   90.00
#
_symmetry.space_group_name_H-M   'P 1'
#
loop_
_entity.id
_entity.type
_entity.pdbx_description
1 polymer ?
#
loop_
_entity_poly.entity_id
_entity_poly.type
_entity_poly.pdbx_seq_one_letter_code
_entity_poly.pdbx_strand_id
1 'polypeptide(L)'
;YNCSYCWPYARSSKKDHRPTELCLSTIDEIKRQSRENGFNSFHFSLSGGEPTFHPGYLDILKYLADDVENTNYTSIHMTSNCSRKMKWFETYVEYAKAFHRASITASLHTESVNTPVKMQEFADKLIFCQEHDVQVTINMVMVPDWFERDWENALFFHEQGINVTLKPMSDPTASFVVDGYTKEQLVKLHNGMPQRA
;
A
#
# COMPACT_ATOMS: atom_id res chain seq x y z
N TYR A 1 -7.44 1.93 10.59
CA TYR A 1 -8.84 1.72 10.23
C TYR A 1 -9.34 0.40 10.80
N ASN A 2 -10.64 0.29 11.01
CA ASN A 2 -11.30 -0.92 11.49
C ASN A 2 -12.39 -1.31 10.46
N CYS A 3 -11.94 -1.75 9.29
CA CYS A 3 -12.83 -2.05 8.18
C CYS A 3 -13.69 -3.29 8.48
N SER A 4 -14.97 -3.26 8.10
CA SER A 4 -15.93 -4.32 8.36
C SER A 4 -15.54 -5.66 7.72
N TYR A 5 -14.85 -5.61 6.58
CA TYR A 5 -14.35 -6.75 5.79
C TYR A 5 -12.92 -7.18 6.15
N CYS A 6 -12.30 -6.58 7.17
CA CYS A 6 -10.96 -6.97 7.59
C CYS A 6 -10.98 -8.31 8.33
N TRP A 7 -9.96 -9.13 8.14
CA TRP A 7 -9.82 -10.41 8.82
C TRP A 7 -9.83 -10.25 10.34
N PRO A 8 -10.47 -11.15 11.10
CA PRO A 8 -10.60 -11.01 12.55
C PRO A 8 -9.26 -10.84 13.30
N TYR A 9 -8.20 -11.52 12.86
CA TYR A 9 -6.89 -11.41 13.48
C TYR A 9 -6.18 -10.08 13.17
N ALA A 10 -6.49 -9.43 12.06
CA ALA A 10 -5.96 -8.11 11.74
C ALA A 10 -6.58 -7.01 12.62
N ARG A 11 -7.70 -7.30 13.30
CA ARG A 11 -8.35 -6.40 14.26
C ARG A 11 -7.77 -6.52 15.69
N SER A 12 -6.65 -7.19 15.86
CA SER A 12 -5.99 -7.31 17.16
C SER A 12 -5.75 -5.92 17.76
N SER A 13 -6.17 -5.73 19.00
CA SER A 13 -5.94 -4.50 19.77
C SER A 13 -4.49 -4.38 20.26
N LYS A 14 -3.68 -5.41 20.08
CA LYS A 14 -2.27 -5.39 20.47
C LYS A 14 -1.52 -4.44 19.53
N LYS A 15 -1.03 -3.34 20.11
CA LYS A 15 -0.19 -2.34 19.44
C LYS A 15 1.31 -2.66 19.65
N ASP A 16 1.66 -3.93 19.75
CA ASP A 16 3.03 -4.34 19.97
C ASP A 16 3.79 -4.23 18.63
N HIS A 17 4.60 -3.20 18.52
CA HIS A 17 5.56 -3.09 17.44
C HIS A 17 6.85 -3.80 17.82
N ARG A 18 7.48 -4.47 16.86
CA ARG A 18 8.84 -4.98 17.08
C ARG A 18 9.78 -3.79 17.31
N PRO A 19 10.78 -3.90 18.19
CA PRO A 19 11.79 -2.87 18.32
C PRO A 19 12.47 -2.58 16.98
N THR A 20 12.74 -1.30 16.70
CA THR A 20 13.39 -0.87 15.44
C THR A 20 14.73 -1.59 15.27
N GLU A 21 15.52 -1.70 16.34
CA GLU A 21 16.84 -2.37 16.35
C GLU A 21 16.73 -3.85 15.94
N LEU A 22 15.66 -4.52 16.33
CA LEU A 22 15.43 -5.92 15.92
C LEU A 22 15.07 -5.98 14.42
N CYS A 23 14.33 -5.01 13.89
CA CYS A 23 14.06 -4.92 12.47
C CYS A 23 15.35 -4.70 11.67
N LEU A 24 16.20 -3.78 12.11
CA LEU A 24 17.49 -3.48 11.47
C LEU A 24 18.43 -4.69 11.49
N SER A 25 18.60 -5.34 12.66
CA SER A 25 19.45 -6.53 12.76
C SER A 25 18.94 -7.70 11.91
N THR A 26 17.61 -7.84 11.75
CA THR A 26 17.01 -8.83 10.86
C THR A 26 17.33 -8.52 9.39
N ILE A 27 17.27 -7.26 8.99
CA ILE A 27 17.63 -6.80 7.63
C ILE A 27 19.10 -7.10 7.35
N ASP A 28 19.99 -6.80 8.31
CA ASP A 28 21.43 -7.07 8.17
C ASP A 28 21.72 -8.55 7.99
N GLU A 29 21.07 -9.39 8.76
CA GLU A 29 21.23 -10.83 8.67
C GLU A 29 20.74 -11.37 7.31
N ILE A 30 19.59 -10.88 6.82
CA ILE A 30 19.07 -11.23 5.49
C ILE A 30 20.08 -10.81 4.41
N LYS A 31 20.60 -9.57 4.48
CA LYS A 31 21.58 -9.07 3.51
C LYS A 31 22.89 -9.88 3.57
N ARG A 32 23.38 -10.17 4.77
CA ARG A 32 24.59 -10.98 4.96
C ARG A 32 24.46 -12.35 4.33
N GLN A 33 23.41 -13.10 4.68
CA GLN A 33 23.17 -14.45 4.14
C GLN A 33 22.96 -14.43 2.61
N SER A 34 22.26 -13.43 2.09
CA SER A 34 22.06 -13.29 0.64
C SER A 34 23.39 -13.08 -0.08
N ARG A 35 24.25 -12.18 0.42
CA ARG A 35 25.56 -11.90 -0.16
C ARG A 35 26.50 -13.11 -0.12
N GLU A 36 26.49 -13.88 0.96
CA GLU A 36 27.25 -15.14 1.09
C GLU A 36 26.82 -16.18 0.04
N ASN A 37 25.55 -16.12 -0.43
CA ASN A 37 25.04 -16.96 -1.48
C ASN A 37 25.13 -16.30 -2.90
N GLY A 38 25.88 -15.21 -3.04
CA GLY A 38 26.11 -14.53 -4.31
C GLY A 38 24.99 -13.57 -4.75
N PHE A 39 24.00 -13.28 -3.89
CA PHE A 39 22.92 -12.34 -4.20
C PHE A 39 23.19 -10.98 -3.56
N ASN A 40 23.18 -9.91 -4.37
CA ASN A 40 23.30 -8.52 -3.91
C ASN A 40 22.24 -7.60 -4.55
N SER A 41 21.05 -8.17 -4.82
CA SER A 41 19.86 -7.44 -5.26
C SER A 41 18.71 -7.75 -4.31
N PHE A 42 17.96 -6.73 -3.90
CA PHE A 42 16.96 -6.85 -2.85
C PHE A 42 15.63 -6.21 -3.25
N HIS A 43 14.56 -6.83 -2.84
CA HIS A 43 13.23 -6.24 -2.85
C HIS A 43 12.65 -6.30 -1.43
N PHE A 44 12.49 -5.14 -0.80
CA PHE A 44 11.90 -5.05 0.52
C PHE A 44 10.42 -4.67 0.40
N SER A 45 9.54 -5.54 0.87
CA SER A 45 8.10 -5.26 0.95
C SER A 45 7.72 -5.06 2.42
N LEU A 46 7.45 -3.81 2.78
CA LEU A 46 7.05 -3.43 4.13
C LEU A 46 5.52 -3.45 4.22
N SER A 47 5.00 -4.47 4.89
CA SER A 47 3.58 -4.72 5.04
C SER A 47 3.24 -5.13 6.48
N GLY A 48 1.97 -5.28 6.78
CA GLY A 48 1.49 -5.68 8.11
C GLY A 48 0.04 -5.25 8.29
N GLY A 49 -0.40 -4.98 9.52
CA GLY A 49 -1.70 -4.37 9.74
C GLY A 49 -1.76 -2.98 9.10
N GLU A 50 -0.96 -2.05 9.60
CA GLU A 50 -0.62 -0.76 8.97
C GLU A 50 0.85 -0.45 9.29
N PRO A 51 1.76 -0.66 8.34
CA PRO A 51 3.20 -0.56 8.61
C PRO A 51 3.64 0.85 8.99
N THR A 52 2.97 1.88 8.48
CA THR A 52 3.33 3.27 8.77
C THR A 52 3.08 3.67 10.23
N PHE A 53 2.35 2.86 11.01
CA PHE A 53 2.18 3.08 12.45
C PHE A 53 3.38 2.60 13.27
N HIS A 54 4.26 1.81 12.68
CA HIS A 54 5.52 1.49 13.34
C HIS A 54 6.32 2.76 13.60
N PRO A 55 6.73 3.06 14.86
CA PRO A 55 7.37 4.34 15.18
C PRO A 55 8.70 4.54 14.45
N GLY A 56 9.47 3.48 14.23
CA GLY A 56 10.74 3.49 13.50
C GLY A 56 10.63 3.21 12.00
N TYR A 57 9.44 3.31 11.39
CA TYR A 57 9.31 3.01 9.94
C TYR A 57 10.24 3.83 9.07
N LEU A 58 10.29 5.15 9.29
CA LEU A 58 11.15 6.06 8.51
C LEU A 58 12.63 5.84 8.81
N ASP A 59 12.98 5.41 10.03
CA ASP A 59 14.36 5.07 10.39
C ASP A 59 14.80 3.79 9.65
N ILE A 60 13.92 2.78 9.57
CA ILE A 60 14.15 1.56 8.79
C ILE A 60 14.29 1.90 7.32
N LEU A 61 13.43 2.75 6.77
CA LEU A 61 13.49 3.16 5.37
C LEU A 61 14.78 3.90 5.07
N LYS A 62 15.18 4.85 5.95
CA LYS A 62 16.45 5.57 5.83
C LYS A 62 17.64 4.62 5.86
N TYR A 63 17.66 3.69 6.80
CA TYR A 63 18.71 2.67 6.92
C TYR A 63 18.86 1.83 5.66
N LEU A 64 17.75 1.45 5.03
CA LEU A 64 17.76 0.74 3.76
C LEU A 64 18.27 1.62 2.62
N ALA A 65 17.88 2.91 2.60
CA ALA A 65 18.28 3.89 1.59
C ALA A 65 19.80 4.16 1.65
N ASP A 66 20.37 4.28 2.85
CA ASP A 66 21.80 4.54 3.07
C ASP A 66 22.71 3.39 2.55
N ASP A 67 22.19 2.18 2.34
CA ASP A 67 22.95 1.01 1.83
C ASP A 67 22.68 0.69 0.34
N VAL A 68 21.88 1.47 -0.35
CA VAL A 68 21.52 1.18 -1.75
C VAL A 68 22.76 1.16 -2.66
N GLU A 69 23.72 2.06 -2.46
CA GLU A 69 24.95 2.16 -3.25
C GLU A 69 25.83 0.90 -3.14
N ASN A 70 25.68 0.12 -2.06
CA ASN A 70 26.39 -1.13 -1.83
C ASN A 70 25.70 -2.35 -2.45
N THR A 71 24.68 -2.14 -3.26
CA THR A 71 23.89 -3.19 -3.87
C THR A 71 23.86 -3.07 -5.40
N ASN A 72 23.64 -4.20 -6.10
CA ASN A 72 23.44 -4.16 -7.55
C ASN A 72 22.08 -3.58 -7.92
N TYR A 73 21.07 -3.84 -7.08
CA TYR A 73 19.70 -3.33 -7.24
C TYR A 73 18.95 -3.43 -5.91
N THR A 74 18.30 -2.35 -5.50
CA THR A 74 17.40 -2.40 -4.35
C THR A 74 16.10 -1.65 -4.66
N SER A 75 14.98 -2.31 -4.39
CA SER A 75 13.66 -1.74 -4.49
C SER A 75 12.89 -1.82 -3.17
N ILE A 76 12.00 -0.86 -2.97
CA ILE A 76 11.14 -0.77 -1.79
C ILE A 76 9.67 -0.76 -2.19
N HIS A 77 8.86 -1.52 -1.48
CA HIS A 77 7.41 -1.51 -1.61
C HIS A 77 6.73 -1.32 -0.26
N MET A 78 5.69 -0.52 -0.23
CA MET A 78 4.85 -0.32 0.94
C MET A 78 3.40 -0.61 0.60
N THR A 79 2.71 -1.39 1.46
CA THR A 79 1.24 -1.47 1.46
C THR A 79 0.72 -0.70 2.65
N SER A 80 -0.09 0.34 2.43
CA SER A 80 -0.56 1.25 3.48
C SER A 80 -1.97 1.76 3.21
N ASN A 81 -2.71 2.05 4.27
CA ASN A 81 -3.97 2.77 4.20
C ASN A 81 -3.82 4.30 4.03
N CYS A 82 -2.60 4.78 3.90
CA CYS A 82 -2.22 6.18 3.69
C CYS A 82 -2.83 7.18 4.70
N SER A 83 -3.07 6.73 5.93
CA SER A 83 -3.69 7.57 6.98
C SER A 83 -2.73 8.60 7.60
N ARG A 84 -1.42 8.51 7.34
CA ARG A 84 -0.45 9.51 7.78
C ARG A 84 -0.71 10.86 7.10
N LYS A 85 -0.29 11.95 7.78
CA LYS A 85 -0.36 13.32 7.24
C LYS A 85 0.65 13.52 6.10
N MET A 86 0.42 14.50 5.23
CA MET A 86 1.30 14.85 4.10
C MET A 86 2.77 14.96 4.52
N LYS A 87 3.07 15.62 5.62
CA LYS A 87 4.43 15.77 6.16
C LYS A 87 5.20 14.45 6.32
N TRP A 88 4.51 13.36 6.61
CA TRP A 88 5.11 12.02 6.67
C TRP A 88 5.49 11.52 5.28
N PHE A 89 4.65 11.75 4.26
CA PHE A 89 4.93 11.39 2.88
C PHE A 89 6.07 12.21 2.28
N GLU A 90 6.19 13.49 2.64
CA GLU A 90 7.34 14.33 2.27
C GLU A 90 8.65 13.69 2.75
N THR A 91 8.70 13.21 4.00
CA THR A 91 9.88 12.52 4.53
C THR A 91 10.08 11.14 3.88
N TYR A 92 8.98 10.42 3.59
CA TYR A 92 9.02 9.13 2.92
C TYR A 92 9.68 9.24 1.53
N VAL A 93 9.25 10.20 0.70
CA VAL A 93 9.80 10.34 -0.66
C VAL A 93 11.26 10.79 -0.64
N GLU A 94 11.71 11.58 0.37
CA GLU A 94 13.11 11.95 0.53
C GLU A 94 14.02 10.71 0.66
N TYR A 95 13.58 9.69 1.37
CA TYR A 95 14.34 8.44 1.47
C TYR A 95 14.06 7.50 0.28
N ALA A 96 12.82 7.48 -0.20
CA ALA A 96 12.40 6.57 -1.28
C ALA A 96 13.14 6.82 -2.60
N LYS A 97 13.53 8.07 -2.89
CA LYS A 97 14.28 8.43 -4.10
C LYS A 97 15.69 7.82 -4.19
N ALA A 98 16.24 7.31 -3.08
CA ALA A 98 17.53 6.61 -3.11
C ALA A 98 17.43 5.21 -3.74
N PHE A 99 16.25 4.61 -3.75
CA PHE A 99 16.05 3.26 -4.28
C PHE A 99 15.97 3.27 -5.81
N HIS A 100 16.40 2.20 -6.43
CA HIS A 100 16.24 1.99 -7.88
C HIS A 100 14.77 1.94 -8.30
N ARG A 101 13.90 1.54 -7.38
CA ARG A 101 12.45 1.57 -7.54
C ARG A 101 11.76 1.69 -6.19
N ALA A 102 10.84 2.62 -6.10
CA ALA A 102 9.93 2.74 -4.95
C ALA A 102 8.49 2.62 -5.40
N SER A 103 7.65 1.94 -4.60
CA SER A 103 6.25 1.77 -4.93
C SER A 103 5.35 1.70 -3.70
N ILE A 104 4.12 2.16 -3.86
CA ILE A 104 3.07 2.13 -2.84
C ILE A 104 1.85 1.41 -3.41
N THR A 105 1.36 0.41 -2.70
CA THR A 105 -0.02 -0.05 -2.83
C THR A 105 -0.85 0.62 -1.74
N ALA A 106 -1.66 1.59 -2.16
CA ALA A 106 -2.53 2.34 -1.27
C ALA A 106 -3.86 1.58 -1.09
N SER A 107 -4.14 1.11 0.11
CA SER A 107 -5.40 0.44 0.43
C SER A 107 -6.48 1.49 0.69
N LEU A 108 -7.37 1.70 -0.27
CA LEU A 108 -8.49 2.61 -0.12
C LEU A 108 -9.63 1.93 0.64
N HIS A 109 -9.99 2.48 1.78
CA HIS A 109 -11.08 2.01 2.63
C HIS A 109 -12.19 3.06 2.67
N THR A 110 -13.21 2.90 1.84
CA THR A 110 -14.31 3.86 1.67
C THR A 110 -15.19 4.02 2.92
N GLU A 111 -15.13 3.09 3.87
CA GLU A 111 -15.71 3.28 5.21
C GLU A 111 -15.06 4.43 5.98
N SER A 112 -13.80 4.72 5.73
CA SER A 112 -13.01 5.75 6.44
C SER A 112 -12.74 6.98 5.58
N VAL A 113 -12.44 6.76 4.28
CA VAL A 113 -12.25 7.82 3.27
C VAL A 113 -13.57 8.02 2.54
N ASN A 114 -14.52 8.67 3.19
CA ASN A 114 -15.94 8.68 2.84
C ASN A 114 -16.53 10.08 2.62
N THR A 115 -15.69 11.09 2.53
CA THR A 115 -16.11 12.47 2.20
C THR A 115 -15.24 13.02 1.07
N PRO A 116 -15.74 13.98 0.25
CA PRO A 116 -14.95 14.59 -0.81
C PRO A 116 -13.61 15.16 -0.32
N VAL A 117 -13.59 15.77 0.85
CA VAL A 117 -12.36 16.32 1.46
C VAL A 117 -11.36 15.22 1.74
N LYS A 118 -11.77 14.13 2.39
CA LYS A 118 -10.87 13.00 2.68
C LYS A 118 -10.40 12.29 1.43
N MET A 119 -11.25 12.19 0.41
CA MET A 119 -10.88 11.61 -0.88
C MET A 119 -9.81 12.47 -1.57
N GLN A 120 -9.98 13.78 -1.57
CA GLN A 120 -8.98 14.69 -2.12
C GLN A 120 -7.67 14.64 -1.34
N GLU A 121 -7.70 14.70 0.00
CA GLU A 121 -6.51 14.54 0.84
C GLU A 121 -5.78 13.22 0.61
N PHE A 122 -6.52 12.14 0.31
CA PHE A 122 -5.94 10.84 -0.03
C PHE A 122 -5.29 10.90 -1.42
N ALA A 123 -5.97 11.47 -2.42
CA ALA A 123 -5.44 11.65 -3.77
C ALA A 123 -4.18 12.52 -3.78
N ASP A 124 -4.19 13.67 -3.08
CA ASP A 124 -3.07 14.61 -3.02
C ASP A 124 -1.78 13.94 -2.55
N LYS A 125 -1.86 13.05 -1.55
CA LYS A 125 -0.70 12.28 -1.05
C LYS A 125 -0.15 11.33 -2.12
N LEU A 126 -1.02 10.69 -2.87
CA LEU A 126 -0.64 9.72 -3.89
C LEU A 126 -0.06 10.41 -5.12
N ILE A 127 -0.66 11.51 -5.55
CA ILE A 127 -0.17 12.36 -6.64
C ILE A 127 1.21 12.91 -6.26
N PHE A 128 1.35 13.45 -5.05
CA PHE A 128 2.65 13.90 -4.54
C PHE A 128 3.72 12.81 -4.61
N CYS A 129 3.39 11.56 -4.24
CA CYS A 129 4.32 10.46 -4.36
C CYS A 129 4.68 10.15 -5.83
N GLN A 130 3.70 10.19 -6.76
CA GLN A 130 3.94 9.97 -8.18
C GLN A 130 4.84 11.06 -8.78
N GLU A 131 4.65 12.32 -8.41
CA GLU A 131 5.49 13.45 -8.82
C GLU A 131 6.95 13.34 -8.33
N HIS A 132 7.20 12.45 -7.36
CA HIS A 132 8.53 12.14 -6.82
C HIS A 132 9.00 10.71 -7.17
N ASP A 133 8.62 10.20 -8.35
CA ASP A 133 9.05 8.92 -8.92
C ASP A 133 8.66 7.68 -8.09
N VAL A 134 7.72 7.78 -7.18
CA VAL A 134 7.15 6.62 -6.47
C VAL A 134 5.97 6.07 -7.26
N GLN A 135 6.04 4.81 -7.68
CA GLN A 135 4.93 4.16 -8.36
C GLN A 135 3.77 3.92 -7.39
N VAL A 136 2.58 4.35 -7.76
CA VAL A 136 1.40 4.25 -6.90
C VAL A 136 0.29 3.46 -7.58
N THR A 137 -0.33 2.57 -6.82
CA THR A 137 -1.55 1.89 -7.21
C THR A 137 -2.51 1.85 -6.02
N ILE A 138 -3.76 2.23 -6.24
CA ILE A 138 -4.82 2.03 -5.27
C ILE A 138 -5.34 0.59 -5.39
N ASN A 139 -5.43 -0.14 -4.27
CA ASN A 139 -6.23 -1.35 -4.15
C ASN A 139 -7.52 -1.00 -3.41
N MET A 140 -8.65 -1.35 -4.01
CA MET A 140 -9.97 -1.06 -3.47
C MET A 140 -10.81 -2.33 -3.45
N VAL A 141 -11.30 -2.70 -2.25
CA VAL A 141 -12.24 -3.81 -2.09
C VAL A 141 -13.64 -3.32 -2.43
N MET A 142 -14.24 -3.95 -3.44
CA MET A 142 -15.56 -3.63 -3.94
C MET A 142 -16.60 -4.47 -3.19
N VAL A 143 -17.19 -3.92 -2.13
CA VAL A 143 -18.24 -4.61 -1.37
C VAL A 143 -19.54 -4.64 -2.20
N PRO A 144 -20.23 -5.78 -2.34
CA PRO A 144 -21.41 -5.89 -3.20
C PRO A 144 -22.46 -4.80 -2.95
N ASP A 145 -22.85 -4.60 -1.68
CA ASP A 145 -23.87 -3.63 -1.27
C ASP A 145 -23.50 -2.17 -1.53
N TRP A 146 -22.22 -1.89 -1.71
CA TRP A 146 -21.67 -0.53 -1.91
C TRP A 146 -21.07 -0.35 -3.29
N PHE A 147 -21.23 -1.32 -4.16
CA PHE A 147 -20.48 -1.42 -5.42
C PHE A 147 -20.56 -0.16 -6.28
N GLU A 148 -21.76 0.36 -6.52
CA GLU A 148 -21.91 1.52 -7.42
C GLU A 148 -21.27 2.79 -6.82
N ARG A 149 -21.46 3.02 -5.53
CA ARG A 149 -20.78 4.11 -4.81
C ARG A 149 -19.24 3.96 -4.91
N ASP A 150 -18.76 2.75 -4.69
CA ASP A 150 -17.33 2.46 -4.70
C ASP A 150 -16.76 2.52 -6.11
N TRP A 151 -17.55 2.20 -7.12
CA TRP A 151 -17.19 2.39 -8.53
C TRP A 151 -16.99 3.88 -8.85
N GLU A 152 -17.90 4.77 -8.45
CA GLU A 152 -17.75 6.21 -8.62
C GLU A 152 -16.52 6.76 -7.89
N ASN A 153 -16.25 6.27 -6.68
CA ASN A 153 -15.04 6.61 -5.96
C ASN A 153 -13.77 6.15 -6.71
N ALA A 154 -13.80 4.95 -7.28
CA ALA A 154 -12.68 4.45 -8.09
C ALA A 154 -12.44 5.32 -9.34
N LEU A 155 -13.50 5.72 -10.03
CA LEU A 155 -13.44 6.64 -11.18
C LEU A 155 -12.81 7.98 -10.78
N PHE A 156 -13.21 8.56 -9.64
CA PHE A 156 -12.62 9.81 -9.14
C PHE A 156 -11.10 9.77 -9.05
N PHE A 157 -10.52 8.69 -8.50
CA PHE A 157 -9.06 8.55 -8.43
C PHE A 157 -8.44 8.24 -9.79
N HIS A 158 -9.12 7.42 -10.59
CA HIS A 158 -8.66 7.05 -11.91
C HIS A 158 -8.52 8.28 -12.82
N GLU A 159 -9.51 9.17 -12.83
CA GLU A 159 -9.51 10.42 -13.60
C GLU A 159 -8.40 11.38 -13.20
N GLN A 160 -7.93 11.31 -11.96
CA GLN A 160 -6.76 12.08 -11.50
C GLN A 160 -5.41 11.44 -11.86
N GLY A 161 -5.38 10.41 -12.69
CA GLY A 161 -4.13 9.79 -13.14
C GLY A 161 -3.61 8.68 -12.21
N ILE A 162 -4.33 8.33 -11.14
CA ILE A 162 -3.91 7.28 -10.21
C ILE A 162 -4.43 5.93 -10.72
N ASN A 163 -3.56 4.90 -10.75
CA ASN A 163 -3.98 3.56 -11.11
C ASN A 163 -4.82 2.95 -9.99
N VAL A 164 -5.98 2.38 -10.35
CA VAL A 164 -6.89 1.72 -9.41
C VAL A 164 -7.06 0.26 -9.80
N THR A 165 -6.85 -0.63 -8.85
CA THR A 165 -7.13 -2.06 -8.96
C THR A 165 -8.35 -2.40 -8.12
N LEU A 166 -9.39 -2.88 -8.77
CA LEU A 166 -10.60 -3.34 -8.11
C LEU A 166 -10.41 -4.77 -7.62
N LYS A 167 -10.73 -5.02 -6.36
CA LYS A 167 -10.67 -6.34 -5.75
C LYS A 167 -12.05 -6.79 -5.33
N PRO A 168 -12.52 -7.97 -5.75
CA PRO A 168 -13.75 -8.51 -5.17
C PRO A 168 -13.53 -8.75 -3.67
N MET A 169 -14.59 -8.59 -2.90
CA MET A 169 -14.58 -8.97 -1.49
C MET A 169 -14.47 -10.49 -1.39
N SER A 170 -13.55 -10.96 -0.56
CA SER A 170 -13.39 -12.39 -0.27
C SER A 170 -14.08 -12.75 1.05
N ASP A 171 -14.42 -14.02 1.18
CA ASP A 171 -14.87 -14.61 2.44
C ASP A 171 -13.75 -14.54 3.52
N PRO A 172 -14.05 -14.77 4.80
CA PRO A 172 -13.06 -14.69 5.88
C PRO A 172 -11.88 -15.67 5.75
N THR A 173 -11.97 -16.68 4.89
CA THR A 173 -10.87 -17.62 4.62
C THR A 173 -10.00 -17.18 3.44
N ALA A 174 -10.38 -16.11 2.73
CA ALA A 174 -9.84 -15.63 1.45
C ALA A 174 -9.78 -16.71 0.34
N SER A 175 -10.61 -17.74 0.49
CA SER A 175 -10.66 -18.85 -0.46
C SER A 175 -11.65 -18.59 -1.60
N PHE A 176 -12.70 -17.85 -1.32
CA PHE A 176 -13.80 -17.60 -2.27
C PHE A 176 -14.19 -16.13 -2.30
N VAL A 177 -14.66 -15.68 -3.45
CA VAL A 177 -15.34 -14.39 -3.58
C VAL A 177 -16.72 -14.54 -2.93
N VAL A 178 -17.14 -13.54 -2.15
CA VAL A 178 -18.47 -13.57 -1.52
C VAL A 178 -19.58 -13.49 -2.58
N ASP A 179 -20.73 -14.05 -2.25
CA ASP A 179 -21.94 -13.89 -3.06
C ASP A 179 -22.48 -12.45 -3.02
N GLY A 180 -23.41 -12.13 -3.91
CA GLY A 180 -24.12 -10.84 -3.91
C GLY A 180 -23.75 -9.90 -5.04
N TYR A 181 -22.72 -10.21 -5.86
CA TYR A 181 -22.44 -9.45 -7.07
C TYR A 181 -23.44 -9.78 -8.19
N THR A 182 -23.91 -8.74 -8.89
CA THR A 182 -24.63 -8.91 -10.15
C THR A 182 -23.66 -9.32 -11.28
N LYS A 183 -24.20 -9.83 -12.40
CA LYS A 183 -23.40 -10.15 -13.57
C LYS A 183 -22.65 -8.93 -14.12
N GLU A 184 -23.28 -7.77 -14.11
CA GLU A 184 -22.67 -6.51 -14.57
C GLU A 184 -21.51 -6.08 -13.68
N GLN A 185 -21.66 -6.21 -12.35
CA GLN A 185 -20.61 -5.92 -11.39
C GLN A 185 -19.40 -6.86 -11.56
N LEU A 186 -19.65 -8.14 -11.80
CA LEU A 186 -18.58 -9.10 -12.09
C LEU A 186 -17.84 -8.76 -13.39
N VAL A 187 -18.53 -8.28 -14.42
CA VAL A 187 -17.91 -7.81 -15.67
C VAL A 187 -17.05 -6.58 -15.40
N LYS A 188 -17.53 -5.58 -14.63
CA LYS A 188 -16.75 -4.42 -14.22
C LYS A 188 -15.49 -4.84 -13.44
N LEU A 189 -15.60 -5.77 -12.50
CA LEU A 189 -14.46 -6.30 -11.74
C LEU A 189 -13.43 -6.99 -12.64
N HIS A 190 -13.89 -7.77 -13.61
CA HIS A 190 -13.03 -8.48 -14.55
C HIS A 190 -12.29 -7.53 -15.50
N ASN A 191 -12.99 -6.54 -16.04
CA ASN A 191 -12.42 -5.59 -17.00
C ASN A 191 -11.55 -4.52 -16.33
N GLY A 192 -11.76 -4.27 -15.03
CA GLY A 192 -11.09 -3.20 -14.29
C GLY A 192 -11.57 -1.81 -14.71
N MET A 193 -10.72 -0.81 -14.49
CA MET A 193 -11.02 0.59 -14.84
C MET A 193 -11.00 0.80 -16.36
N PRO A 194 -11.86 1.70 -16.89
CA PRO A 194 -11.88 2.03 -18.32
C PRO A 194 -10.54 2.63 -18.76
N GLN A 195 -10.27 2.62 -20.07
CA GLN A 195 -9.11 3.34 -20.60
C GLN A 195 -9.31 4.86 -20.38
N ARG A 196 -8.23 5.52 -19.97
CA ARG A 196 -8.23 7.00 -19.90
C ARG A 196 -8.25 7.56 -21.32
N ALA A 197 -9.02 8.64 -21.50
CA ALA A 197 -9.09 9.37 -22.75
C ALA A 197 -7.77 10.10 -23.05
#